data_98ab7ae3360575d52498c8de12d79f69
#
_entry.id   98ab7ae3360575d52498c8de12d79f69
#
_cell.length_a   1.000
_cell.length_b   1.000
_cell.length_c   1.000
_cell.angle_alpha   90.00
_cell.angle_beta   90.00
_cell.angle_gamma   90.00
#
_symmetry.space_group_name_H-M   'P 1'
#
loop_
_entity.id
_entity.type
_entity.pdbx_description
1 polymer ?
#
loop_
_entity_poly.entity_id
_entity_poly.type
_entity_poly.pdbx_seq_one_letter_code
_entity_poly.pdbx_strand_id
1 'polypeptide(L)'
;MYKCLYYIDYQKVRCYDSDRDKLFRIVLLRISRYICTMYEKKTMPNLNCGLDLVGEVLYGKWKIRLLWFINEGHKRPSELQRKIPDASRRVLNIQLKELEQHELVSRKIYPVMPPKVEYELTDFGKSLIPVISAIGLWGDEHQERLKNLILNQLDFSKGPTVT
;
A
#
# COMPACT_ATOMS: atom_id res chain seq x y z
N MET A 1 2.61 16.63 9.30
CA MET A 1 2.04 17.98 9.39
C MET A 1 0.74 18.17 8.59
N TYR A 2 0.25 17.17 7.85
CA TYR A 2 -1.00 17.22 7.09
C TYR A 2 -2.24 16.63 7.81
N LYS A 3 -2.08 16.13 9.05
CA LYS A 3 -3.21 15.55 9.84
C LYS A 3 -4.08 16.60 10.55
N CYS A 4 -3.59 17.83 10.76
CA CYS A 4 -4.37 18.87 11.46
C CYS A 4 -5.31 19.68 10.57
N LEU A 5 -5.02 19.81 9.27
CA LEU A 5 -5.84 20.63 8.36
C LEU A 5 -7.21 20.01 8.05
N TYR A 6 -7.32 18.67 8.02
CA TYR A 6 -8.60 17.99 7.76
C TYR A 6 -9.53 17.97 8.99
N TYR A 7 -8.97 18.04 10.20
CA TYR A 7 -9.78 18.06 11.42
C TYR A 7 -10.38 19.45 11.71
N ILE A 8 -9.72 20.50 11.26
CA ILE A 8 -10.18 21.89 11.44
C ILE A 8 -11.37 22.20 10.52
N ASP A 9 -11.42 21.65 9.32
CA ASP A 9 -12.53 21.84 8.39
C ASP A 9 -13.82 21.14 8.80
N TYR A 10 -13.74 20.01 9.51
CA TYR A 10 -14.93 19.32 10.00
C TYR A 10 -15.70 20.09 11.08
N GLN A 11 -15.03 20.94 11.82
CA GLN A 11 -15.68 21.84 12.80
C GLN A 11 -16.27 23.09 12.14
N LYS A 12 -15.69 23.57 11.05
CA LYS A 12 -16.21 24.74 10.29
C LYS A 12 -17.47 24.44 9.48
N VAL A 13 -17.67 23.20 9.04
CA VAL A 13 -18.87 22.79 8.31
C VAL A 13 -20.13 22.78 9.20
N ARG A 14 -19.96 22.84 10.53
CA ARG A 14 -21.08 22.85 11.48
C ARG A 14 -21.81 24.21 11.60
N CYS A 15 -21.25 25.28 11.05
CA CYS A 15 -21.78 26.64 11.23
C CYS A 15 -22.36 27.28 9.96
N TYR A 16 -22.52 26.53 8.85
CA TYR A 16 -23.12 27.08 7.63
C TYR A 16 -24.51 26.50 7.41
N ASP A 17 -25.50 27.23 7.90
CA ASP A 17 -26.92 26.93 7.77
C ASP A 17 -27.51 27.78 6.63
N SER A 18 -27.74 27.16 5.48
CA SER A 18 -28.52 27.73 4.40
C SER A 18 -29.16 26.62 3.58
N ASP A 19 -30.50 26.72 3.47
CA ASP A 19 -31.42 25.71 2.91
C ASP A 19 -31.21 25.32 1.43
N ARG A 20 -30.20 25.83 0.75
CA ARG A 20 -29.92 25.58 -0.68
C ARG A 20 -29.02 24.37 -0.95
N ASP A 21 -28.43 23.77 0.08
CA ASP A 21 -27.33 22.80 -0.08
C ASP A 21 -27.63 21.37 0.42
N LYS A 22 -28.90 20.94 0.49
CA LYS A 22 -29.25 19.56 0.91
C LYS A 22 -28.56 18.51 -0.01
N LEU A 23 -28.50 18.77 -1.31
CA LEU A 23 -27.86 17.85 -2.27
C LEU A 23 -26.34 17.83 -2.10
N PHE A 24 -25.72 19.01 -1.91
CA PHE A 24 -24.28 19.14 -1.69
C PHE A 24 -23.84 18.51 -0.36
N ARG A 25 -24.69 18.65 0.66
CA ARG A 25 -24.49 18.02 1.98
C ARG A 25 -24.59 16.49 1.92
N ILE A 26 -25.51 15.93 1.13
CA ILE A 26 -25.64 14.49 0.91
C ILE A 26 -24.43 13.94 0.14
N VAL A 27 -23.95 14.68 -0.85
CA VAL A 27 -22.75 14.30 -1.63
C VAL A 27 -21.49 14.40 -0.77
N LEU A 28 -21.33 15.48 0.02
CA LEU A 28 -20.20 15.61 0.95
C LEU A 28 -20.25 14.59 2.09
N LEU A 29 -21.41 14.26 2.63
CA LEU A 29 -21.56 13.21 3.66
C LEU A 29 -21.27 11.82 3.08
N ARG A 30 -21.66 11.55 1.83
CA ARG A 30 -21.29 10.31 1.14
C ARG A 30 -19.80 10.23 0.87
N ILE A 31 -19.19 11.31 0.36
CA ILE A 31 -17.75 11.39 0.12
C ILE A 31 -16.97 11.32 1.45
N SER A 32 -17.42 12.00 2.49
CA SER A 32 -16.83 11.95 3.83
C SER A 32 -16.95 10.57 4.47
N ARG A 33 -18.09 9.89 4.29
CA ARG A 33 -18.26 8.49 4.74
C ARG A 33 -17.39 7.53 3.95
N TYR A 34 -17.23 7.75 2.63
CA TYR A 34 -16.37 6.94 1.78
C TYR A 34 -14.88 7.16 2.12
N ILE A 35 -14.49 8.39 2.40
CA ILE A 35 -13.13 8.73 2.85
C ILE A 35 -12.88 8.22 4.29
N CYS A 36 -13.87 8.29 5.17
CA CYS A 36 -13.73 7.81 6.55
C CYS A 36 -13.65 6.29 6.65
N THR A 37 -14.32 5.53 5.77
CA THR A 37 -14.17 4.07 5.68
C THR A 37 -12.85 3.64 5.04
N MET A 38 -12.20 4.51 4.25
CA MET A 38 -10.86 4.23 3.70
C MET A 38 -9.72 4.59 4.66
N TYR A 39 -9.98 5.36 5.71
CA TYR A 39 -9.06 5.67 6.80
C TYR A 39 -9.56 5.03 8.10
N GLU A 40 -9.63 3.71 8.13
CA GLU A 40 -9.68 3.02 9.41
C GLU A 40 -8.49 3.52 10.24
N LYS A 41 -8.82 4.01 11.44
CA LYS A 41 -7.82 4.48 12.39
C LYS A 41 -6.87 3.32 12.62
N LYS A 42 -5.65 3.40 12.04
CA LYS A 42 -4.65 2.35 12.13
C LYS A 42 -4.41 2.07 13.61
N THR A 43 -4.83 0.93 14.10
CA THR A 43 -4.55 0.48 15.46
C THR A 43 -3.03 0.38 15.60
N MET A 44 -2.50 0.88 16.70
CA MET A 44 -1.06 0.76 16.96
C MET A 44 -0.69 -0.73 17.03
N PRO A 45 0.37 -1.15 16.33
CA PRO A 45 0.84 -2.54 16.41
C PRO A 45 1.32 -2.86 17.83
N ASN A 46 1.24 -4.12 18.23
CA ASN A 46 1.85 -4.57 19.46
C ASN A 46 3.37 -4.58 19.29
N LEU A 47 4.04 -3.59 19.87
CA LEU A 47 5.50 -3.44 19.74
C LEU A 47 6.30 -4.58 20.38
N ASN A 48 5.66 -5.45 21.17
CA ASN A 48 6.28 -6.62 21.77
C ASN A 48 6.05 -7.91 20.96
N CYS A 49 5.33 -7.82 19.83
CA CYS A 49 5.08 -8.94 18.93
C CYS A 49 5.85 -8.78 17.62
N GLY A 50 6.82 -9.64 17.36
CA GLY A 50 7.61 -9.60 16.12
C GLY A 50 6.78 -9.74 14.85
N LEU A 51 5.67 -10.50 14.90
CA LEU A 51 4.77 -10.66 13.76
C LEU A 51 4.01 -9.37 13.43
N ASP A 52 3.55 -8.64 14.47
CA ASP A 52 2.88 -7.36 14.28
C ASP A 52 3.83 -6.32 13.69
N LEU A 53 5.09 -6.30 14.17
CA LEU A 53 6.12 -5.41 13.64
C LEU A 53 6.43 -5.71 12.17
N VAL A 54 6.61 -6.97 11.80
CA VAL A 54 6.84 -7.39 10.41
C VAL A 54 5.61 -7.08 9.56
N GLY A 55 4.40 -7.36 10.07
CA GLY A 55 3.15 -7.02 9.40
C GLY A 55 3.07 -5.53 9.07
N GLU A 56 3.44 -4.66 10.02
CA GLU A 56 3.43 -3.21 9.84
C GLU A 56 4.41 -2.74 8.75
N VAL A 57 5.62 -3.30 8.76
CA VAL A 57 6.68 -2.95 7.80
C VAL A 57 6.34 -3.43 6.39
N LEU A 58 5.78 -4.64 6.27
CA LEU A 58 5.41 -5.25 4.99
C LEU A 58 4.00 -4.90 4.53
N TYR A 59 3.21 -4.17 5.34
CA TYR A 59 1.87 -3.76 4.96
C TYR A 59 1.87 -2.96 3.66
N GLY A 60 1.28 -3.55 2.62
CA GLY A 60 1.20 -2.97 1.28
C GLY A 60 1.24 -4.03 0.20
N LYS A 61 0.32 -3.96 -0.75
CA LYS A 61 0.10 -4.98 -1.78
C LYS A 61 1.36 -5.38 -2.55
N TRP A 62 2.29 -4.45 -2.74
CA TRP A 62 3.42 -4.63 -3.64
C TRP A 62 4.79 -4.68 -2.95
N LYS A 63 4.89 -4.38 -1.63
CA LYS A 63 6.17 -4.28 -0.92
C LYS A 63 7.00 -5.57 -0.97
N ILE A 64 6.36 -6.72 -0.72
CA ILE A 64 7.04 -8.03 -0.76
C ILE A 64 7.59 -8.30 -2.17
N ARG A 65 6.78 -8.05 -3.22
CA ARG A 65 7.22 -8.21 -4.61
C ARG A 65 8.31 -7.22 -5.00
N LEU A 66 8.28 -5.98 -4.50
CA LEU A 66 9.33 -4.99 -4.72
C LEU A 66 10.66 -5.45 -4.12
N LEU A 67 10.67 -5.92 -2.87
CA LEU A 67 11.88 -6.45 -2.22
C LEU A 67 12.44 -7.65 -2.99
N TRP A 68 11.58 -8.55 -3.44
CA TRP A 68 11.97 -9.71 -4.23
C TRP A 68 12.63 -9.30 -5.56
N PHE A 69 12.00 -8.41 -6.34
CA PHE A 69 12.55 -7.97 -7.61
C PHE A 69 13.84 -7.13 -7.48
N ILE A 70 13.98 -6.34 -6.40
CA ILE A 70 15.22 -5.64 -6.10
C ILE A 70 16.34 -6.66 -5.81
N ASN A 71 16.06 -7.74 -5.08
CA ASN A 71 16.99 -8.83 -4.85
C ASN A 71 17.40 -9.54 -6.14
N GLU A 72 16.49 -9.69 -7.10
CA GLU A 72 16.80 -10.22 -8.44
C GLU A 72 17.59 -9.25 -9.33
N GLY A 73 17.93 -8.05 -8.85
CA GLY A 73 18.75 -7.08 -9.55
C GLY A 73 17.97 -6.01 -10.33
N HIS A 74 16.63 -5.97 -10.23
CA HIS A 74 15.83 -4.92 -10.84
C HIS A 74 15.81 -3.66 -9.95
N LYS A 75 16.80 -2.79 -10.15
CA LYS A 75 17.08 -1.66 -9.25
C LYS A 75 16.34 -0.37 -9.62
N ARG A 76 15.91 -0.22 -10.87
CA ARG A 76 15.30 1.03 -11.35
C ARG A 76 13.77 1.01 -11.22
N PRO A 77 13.13 2.15 -10.83
CA PRO A 77 11.67 2.24 -10.78
C PRO A 77 10.98 1.84 -12.08
N SER A 78 11.59 2.12 -13.24
CA SER A 78 11.06 1.73 -14.55
C SER A 78 11.12 0.21 -14.80
N GLU A 79 12.12 -0.46 -14.26
CA GLU A 79 12.26 -1.92 -14.32
C GLU A 79 11.23 -2.59 -13.40
N LEU A 80 11.10 -2.09 -12.19
CA LEU A 80 10.10 -2.54 -11.22
C LEU A 80 8.68 -2.36 -11.76
N GLN A 81 8.40 -1.23 -12.44
CA GLN A 81 7.12 -0.99 -13.09
C GLN A 81 6.80 -2.02 -14.17
N ARG A 82 7.79 -2.44 -14.95
CA ARG A 82 7.60 -3.49 -15.96
C ARG A 82 7.33 -4.87 -15.35
N LYS A 83 7.94 -5.16 -14.18
CA LYS A 83 7.69 -6.41 -13.44
C LYS A 83 6.36 -6.43 -12.71
N ILE A 84 5.80 -5.26 -12.39
CA ILE A 84 4.52 -5.09 -11.68
C ILE A 84 3.61 -4.16 -12.50
N PRO A 85 3.11 -4.58 -13.67
CA PRO A 85 2.30 -3.74 -14.54
C PRO A 85 0.96 -3.32 -13.92
N ASP A 86 0.41 -4.14 -13.03
CA ASP A 86 -0.86 -3.88 -12.34
C ASP A 86 -0.79 -2.75 -11.30
N ALA A 87 0.40 -2.35 -10.88
CA ALA A 87 0.59 -1.25 -9.96
C ALA A 87 0.79 0.07 -10.71
N SER A 88 0.13 1.13 -10.28
CA SER A 88 0.44 2.45 -10.83
C SER A 88 1.84 2.92 -10.38
N ARG A 89 2.51 3.69 -11.23
CA ARG A 89 3.84 4.27 -10.90
C ARG A 89 3.83 5.06 -9.60
N ARG A 90 2.72 5.76 -9.33
CA ARG A 90 2.54 6.52 -8.08
C ARG A 90 2.55 5.59 -6.87
N VAL A 91 1.82 4.48 -6.93
CA VAL A 91 1.74 3.50 -5.83
C VAL A 91 3.10 2.85 -5.58
N LEU A 92 3.81 2.44 -6.63
CA LEU A 92 5.16 1.87 -6.49
C LEU A 92 6.13 2.85 -5.84
N ASN A 93 6.11 4.13 -6.26
CA ASN A 93 6.97 5.15 -5.66
C ASN A 93 6.65 5.41 -4.18
N ILE A 94 5.37 5.37 -3.78
CA ILE A 94 4.97 5.49 -2.38
C ILE A 94 5.53 4.31 -1.57
N GLN A 95 5.34 3.08 -2.05
CA GLN A 95 5.79 1.89 -1.34
C GLN A 95 7.32 1.77 -1.30
N LEU A 96 8.02 2.19 -2.35
CA LEU A 96 9.49 2.28 -2.34
C LEU A 96 9.99 3.29 -1.29
N LYS A 97 9.31 4.44 -1.16
CA LYS A 97 9.64 5.43 -0.14
C LYS A 97 9.38 4.90 1.28
N GLU A 98 8.30 4.14 1.48
CA GLU A 98 8.01 3.50 2.76
C GLU A 98 9.06 2.43 3.10
N LEU A 99 9.49 1.62 2.13
CA LEU A 99 10.57 0.63 2.30
C LEU A 99 11.92 1.31 2.64
N GLU A 100 12.19 2.48 2.05
CA GLU A 100 13.36 3.32 2.37
C GLU A 100 13.26 3.86 3.80
N GLN A 101 12.08 4.32 4.24
CA GLN A 101 11.83 4.78 5.61
C GLN A 101 11.97 3.67 6.66
N HIS A 102 11.69 2.43 6.28
CA HIS A 102 11.87 1.24 7.12
C HIS A 102 13.28 0.65 6.99
N GLU A 103 14.21 1.35 6.34
CA GLU A 103 15.61 0.94 6.16
C GLU A 103 15.81 -0.42 5.46
N LEU A 104 14.79 -0.92 4.76
CA LEU A 104 14.90 -2.17 3.98
C LEU A 104 15.59 -1.97 2.64
N VAL A 105 15.45 -0.78 2.07
CA VAL A 105 16.11 -0.40 0.81
C VAL A 105 16.81 0.94 0.97
N SER A 106 17.91 1.10 0.24
CA SER A 106 18.61 2.37 0.09
C SER A 106 18.37 2.93 -1.31
N ARG A 107 18.22 4.25 -1.40
CA ARG A 107 18.04 4.96 -2.66
C ARG A 107 19.32 5.66 -3.06
N LYS A 108 19.82 5.38 -4.27
CA LYS A 108 20.99 6.04 -4.86
C LYS A 108 20.55 6.92 -6.02
N ILE A 109 21.00 8.17 -6.00
CA ILE A 109 20.75 9.15 -7.07
C ILE A 109 22.07 9.43 -7.77
N TYR A 110 22.12 9.20 -9.07
CA TYR A 110 23.31 9.47 -9.88
C TYR A 110 23.12 10.83 -10.56
N PRO A 111 24.10 11.75 -10.44
CA PRO A 111 24.05 13.08 -11.03
C PRO A 111 24.40 13.04 -12.53
N VAL A 112 23.60 12.31 -13.31
CA VAL A 112 23.70 12.22 -14.77
C VAL A 112 22.48 12.83 -15.43
N MET A 113 22.58 13.22 -16.69
CA MET A 113 21.44 13.75 -17.46
C MET A 113 20.95 12.71 -18.46
N PRO A 114 19.70 12.18 -18.36
CA PRO A 114 18.68 12.46 -17.33
C PRO A 114 19.03 11.79 -15.98
N PRO A 115 18.50 12.31 -14.84
CA PRO A 115 18.80 11.79 -13.52
C PRO A 115 18.45 10.30 -13.38
N LYS A 116 19.39 9.51 -12.88
CA LYS A 116 19.23 8.06 -12.67
C LYS A 116 19.03 7.78 -11.20
N VAL A 117 17.97 7.06 -10.86
CA VAL A 117 17.67 6.61 -9.50
C VAL A 117 17.69 5.09 -9.47
N GLU A 118 18.36 4.52 -8.48
CA GLU A 118 18.42 3.08 -8.23
C GLU A 118 18.11 2.79 -6.76
N TYR A 119 17.45 1.65 -6.53
CA TYR A 119 17.15 1.12 -5.21
C TYR A 119 17.95 -0.17 -5.00
N GLU A 120 18.54 -0.31 -3.82
CA GLU A 120 19.27 -1.50 -3.42
C GLU A 120 18.84 -1.96 -2.04
N LEU A 121 18.85 -3.28 -1.80
CA LEU A 121 18.58 -3.79 -0.46
C LEU A 121 19.71 -3.39 0.49
N THR A 122 19.36 -2.95 1.68
CA THR A 122 20.30 -2.82 2.80
C THR A 122 20.64 -4.20 3.35
N ASP A 123 21.58 -4.30 4.27
CA ASP A 123 21.88 -5.59 4.92
C ASP A 123 20.69 -6.04 5.77
N PHE A 124 19.95 -5.10 6.37
CA PHE A 124 18.69 -5.39 7.06
C PHE A 124 17.64 -5.91 6.06
N GLY A 125 17.47 -5.29 4.90
CA GLY A 125 16.57 -5.77 3.85
C GLY A 125 16.96 -7.15 3.31
N LYS A 126 18.26 -7.43 3.14
CA LYS A 126 18.75 -8.75 2.71
C LYS A 126 18.41 -9.84 3.72
N SER A 127 18.45 -9.57 5.03
CA SER A 127 18.10 -10.52 6.08
C SER A 127 16.65 -10.99 6.01
N LEU A 128 15.77 -10.20 5.40
CA LEU A 128 14.35 -10.52 5.22
C LEU A 128 14.09 -11.44 4.01
N ILE A 129 14.99 -11.49 3.03
CA ILE A 129 14.80 -12.23 1.77
C ILE A 129 14.54 -13.73 2.01
N PRO A 130 15.26 -14.45 2.90
CA PRO A 130 14.96 -15.86 3.18
C PRO A 130 13.55 -16.09 3.68
N VAL A 131 13.01 -15.17 4.50
CA VAL A 131 11.63 -15.23 4.99
C VAL A 131 10.63 -15.02 3.84
N ILE A 132 10.87 -14.03 2.99
CA ILE A 132 10.05 -13.79 1.79
C ILE A 132 10.08 -15.00 0.86
N SER A 133 11.24 -15.61 0.67
CA SER A 133 11.38 -16.85 -0.13
C SER A 133 10.55 -18.00 0.44
N ALA A 134 10.60 -18.21 1.76
CA ALA A 134 9.80 -19.24 2.42
C ALA A 134 8.29 -19.01 2.23
N ILE A 135 7.84 -17.76 2.35
CA ILE A 135 6.43 -17.39 2.08
C ILE A 135 6.08 -17.67 0.61
N GLY A 136 6.97 -17.34 -0.34
CA GLY A 136 6.78 -17.60 -1.76
C GLY A 136 6.62 -19.09 -2.05
N LEU A 137 7.54 -19.92 -1.55
CA LEU A 137 7.49 -21.38 -1.71
C LEU A 137 6.19 -21.98 -1.16
N TRP A 138 5.77 -21.54 0.02
CA TRP A 138 4.48 -21.97 0.60
C TRP A 138 3.30 -21.56 -0.29
N GLY A 139 3.35 -20.35 -0.86
CA GLY A 139 2.35 -19.86 -1.79
C GLY A 139 2.27 -20.68 -3.08
N ASP A 140 3.42 -21.08 -3.63
CA ASP A 140 3.51 -21.91 -4.84
C ASP A 140 2.98 -23.33 -4.58
N GLU A 141 3.32 -23.93 -3.43
CA GLU A 141 2.81 -25.25 -3.02
C GLU A 141 1.28 -25.26 -2.88
N HIS A 142 0.69 -24.17 -2.40
CA HIS A 142 -0.75 -24.07 -2.13
C HIS A 142 -1.51 -23.27 -3.21
N GLN A 143 -0.90 -23.01 -4.36
CA GLN A 143 -1.37 -22.06 -5.38
C GLN A 143 -2.82 -22.32 -5.81
N GLU A 144 -3.18 -23.55 -6.15
CA GLU A 144 -4.53 -23.89 -6.64
C GLU A 144 -5.60 -23.68 -5.55
N ARG A 145 -5.30 -24.06 -4.31
CA ARG A 145 -6.19 -23.82 -3.17
C ARG A 145 -6.41 -22.34 -2.92
N LEU A 146 -5.34 -21.55 -2.94
CA LEU A 146 -5.39 -20.10 -2.73
C LEU A 146 -6.17 -19.41 -3.85
N LYS A 147 -5.95 -19.78 -5.11
CA LYS A 147 -6.71 -19.26 -6.24
C LYS A 147 -8.21 -19.48 -6.06
N ASN A 148 -8.62 -20.70 -5.75
CA ASN A 148 -10.03 -21.04 -5.57
C ASN A 148 -10.68 -20.24 -4.43
N LEU A 149 -9.98 -20.07 -3.30
CA LEU A 149 -10.46 -19.27 -2.17
C LEU A 149 -10.64 -17.79 -2.55
N ILE A 150 -9.67 -17.21 -3.26
CA ILE A 150 -9.72 -15.82 -3.70
C ILE A 150 -10.83 -15.60 -4.72
N LEU A 151 -10.99 -16.49 -5.71
CA LEU A 151 -12.04 -16.38 -6.73
C LEU A 151 -13.43 -16.48 -6.11
N ASN A 152 -13.65 -17.42 -5.20
CA ASN A 152 -14.93 -17.55 -4.49
C ASN A 152 -15.28 -16.26 -3.71
N GLN A 153 -14.29 -15.60 -3.06
CA GLN A 153 -14.53 -14.33 -2.38
C GLN A 153 -14.93 -13.21 -3.34
N LEU A 154 -14.35 -13.16 -4.53
CA LEU A 154 -14.67 -12.15 -5.54
C LEU A 154 -16.08 -12.34 -6.11
N ASP A 155 -16.55 -13.57 -6.28
CA ASP A 155 -17.90 -13.88 -6.76
C ASP A 155 -18.97 -13.51 -5.70
N PHE A 156 -18.71 -13.76 -4.41
CA PHE A 156 -19.58 -13.31 -3.32
C PHE A 156 -19.70 -11.79 -3.23
N SER A 157 -18.66 -11.05 -3.62
CA SER A 157 -18.68 -9.56 -3.59
C SER A 157 -19.51 -8.94 -4.71
N LYS A 158 -19.85 -9.72 -5.75
CA LYS A 158 -20.64 -9.26 -6.91
C LYS A 158 -22.14 -9.35 -6.71
N GLY A 159 -22.67 -9.65 -5.54
CA GLY A 159 -24.10 -9.70 -5.21
C GLY A 159 -25.01 -10.35 -6.28
N PRO A 160 -26.19 -10.89 -5.97
CA PRO A 160 -27.07 -11.43 -6.98
C PRO A 160 -27.47 -10.31 -7.96
N THR A 161 -27.18 -10.52 -9.25
CA THR A 161 -27.72 -9.71 -10.33
C THR A 161 -29.25 -9.85 -10.28
N VAL A 162 -29.92 -8.80 -9.80
CA VAL A 162 -31.39 -8.71 -9.86
C VAL A 162 -31.73 -8.57 -11.36
N THR A 163 -32.22 -9.66 -11.92
CA THR A 163 -32.93 -9.67 -13.21
C THR A 163 -34.34 -9.15 -13.03
#